data_da90ed86918eeddce39105206cc3f273
#
_entry.id   da90ed86918eeddce39105206cc3f273
#
_cell.length_a   1.000
_cell.length_b   1.000
_cell.length_c   1.000
_cell.angle_alpha   90.00
_cell.angle_beta   90.00
_cell.angle_gamma   90.00
#
_symmetry.space_group_name_H-M   'P 1'
#
loop_
_entity.id
_entity.type
_entity.pdbx_description
1 polymer ?
#
loop_
_entity_poly.entity_id
_entity_poly.type
_entity_poly.pdbx_seq_one_letter_code
_entity_poly.pdbx_strand_id
1 'polypeptide(L)'
;MVAGVGLLSAVVVLPLAALDTGAARADRSRSTASAVAVPTVTRAARTVARHVPTAIDFVPRYAPDNPFDPDEVVSRLVTRAPDGSLRVDLAFWYEPYRRELIGGYEHLTASGDPYWQVRITPDLVGRWTWYLEGRDPLGEWRTPTRTLDVVESSLPGSLRRSPHSDRYLAFDDGSPYFAIGENLGWYDGRGTVAYDQWLRELGEAGGNFARFWMASWSFGIEWNDTGLGDYSGRLDRAWQLDHAIDTARVNGIQVELALLNHGAFSTNFNSEWASNPYNAANGGPLRRPHDFFTDERAKAWFRQRLMYIVARWGYAPNLLAWEFWNEVDLTDDYLANSAAVAGWHREMADVVRVLDPHRHLISSSTAIFGNEPRLWAEGGLDFAQVHHYARIGDIPYAPNLFRTIPEFTDIRRSQAPTLPVLFAELGVDSRGPVETRAIDPTGIGLHDGLWAGVVSGGFGTAMPWWWDSITHPEWDRYRPMFRAVARFVHGVRFDREAFAATTVDAGGTAPEGVSARVMVGRTRVLGWVKDEQFQWNAQATRPINGATVELQLPPGRWCGRWIDTWTGTGQGRIRTNGGATSLVAPRFARDLAFRLRAC
;
A
#
# COMPACT_ATOMS: atom_id res chain seq x y z
N MET A 1 32.55 31.61 -0.87
CA MET A 1 32.68 30.97 0.44
C MET A 1 31.31 30.41 0.78
N VAL A 2 31.10 29.13 0.54
CA VAL A 2 29.84 28.43 0.85
C VAL A 2 30.17 27.48 1.98
N ALA A 3 29.61 27.74 3.16
CA ALA A 3 29.79 26.90 4.33
C ALA A 3 28.81 25.69 4.20
N GLY A 4 29.38 24.49 4.12
CA GLY A 4 28.62 23.25 4.18
C GLY A 4 28.12 22.99 5.61
N VAL A 5 26.80 22.88 5.75
CA VAL A 5 26.15 22.39 6.97
C VAL A 5 26.04 20.88 6.85
N GLY A 6 26.91 20.17 7.55
CA GLY A 6 26.80 18.72 7.73
C GLY A 6 25.62 18.40 8.63
N LEU A 7 24.61 17.76 8.09
CA LEU A 7 23.53 17.11 8.86
C LEU A 7 24.13 15.87 9.55
N LEU A 8 24.46 16.01 10.83
CA LEU A 8 24.63 14.88 11.73
C LEU A 8 23.27 14.24 11.96
N SER A 9 23.04 13.08 11.34
CA SER A 9 21.92 12.19 11.70
C SER A 9 22.13 11.73 13.14
N ALA A 10 21.43 12.35 14.08
CA ALA A 10 21.36 11.89 15.45
C ALA A 10 20.59 10.57 15.45
N VAL A 11 21.30 9.46 15.63
CA VAL A 11 20.71 8.17 15.96
C VAL A 11 20.04 8.34 17.33
N VAL A 12 18.72 8.50 17.34
CA VAL A 12 17.94 8.47 18.58
C VAL A 12 17.92 7.01 19.04
N VAL A 13 18.94 6.67 19.83
CA VAL A 13 18.89 5.47 20.67
C VAL A 13 17.91 5.81 21.77
N LEU A 14 16.65 5.34 21.65
CA LEU A 14 15.70 5.39 22.75
C LEU A 14 16.31 4.62 23.92
N PRO A 15 16.67 5.26 25.05
CA PRO A 15 17.09 4.53 26.22
C PRO A 15 15.86 3.73 26.70
N LEU A 16 16.08 2.50 27.19
CA LEU A 16 15.07 1.67 27.87
C LEU A 16 14.29 2.42 28.98
N ALA A 17 14.76 3.61 29.39
CA ALA A 17 14.21 4.45 30.44
C ALA A 17 13.07 5.42 30.00
N ALA A 18 12.68 5.49 28.75
CA ALA A 18 11.69 6.48 28.28
C ALA A 18 10.23 6.07 28.49
N LEU A 19 9.95 4.94 29.16
CA LEU A 19 8.60 4.47 29.52
C LEU A 19 8.39 4.40 31.05
N ASP A 20 9.21 5.09 31.85
CA ASP A 20 9.13 5.03 33.31
C ASP A 20 8.11 6.04 33.85
N THR A 21 6.94 5.56 34.31
CA THR A 21 6.05 6.26 35.22
C THR A 21 6.18 5.67 36.63
N GLY A 22 7.07 6.25 37.37
CA GLY A 22 7.20 6.30 38.82
C GLY A 22 6.80 5.14 39.70
N ALA A 23 7.80 4.49 40.36
CA ALA A 23 7.69 4.17 41.80
C ALA A 23 9.02 3.68 42.40
N ALA A 24 9.41 4.31 43.52
CA ALA A 24 10.13 3.83 44.71
C ALA A 24 11.47 3.08 44.60
N ARG A 25 12.49 3.76 45.10
CA ARG A 25 13.80 3.24 45.52
C ARG A 25 13.70 2.09 46.51
N ALA A 26 14.45 1.02 46.24
CA ALA A 26 14.90 0.08 47.30
C ALA A 26 16.35 -0.35 47.02
N ASP A 27 17.03 -0.52 48.09
CA ASP A 27 18.40 -0.67 48.50
C ASP A 27 19.31 -1.63 47.70
N ARG A 28 20.56 -1.24 47.54
CA ARG A 28 21.63 -2.05 46.90
C ARG A 28 22.29 -2.97 47.89
N SER A 29 22.13 -4.27 47.71
CA SER A 29 23.11 -5.25 48.20
C SER A 29 23.88 -5.86 47.02
N ARG A 30 25.20 -5.81 47.03
CA ARG A 30 26.10 -6.44 46.07
C ARG A 30 25.95 -7.95 46.12
N SER A 31 25.37 -8.53 45.07
CA SER A 31 25.40 -9.96 44.80
C SER A 31 26.41 -10.23 43.68
N THR A 32 27.23 -11.27 43.88
CA THR A 32 28.14 -11.85 42.89
C THR A 32 27.40 -12.12 41.59
N ALA A 33 27.91 -11.57 40.47
CA ALA A 33 27.29 -11.69 39.15
C ALA A 33 27.23 -13.18 38.73
N SER A 34 26.12 -13.82 39.00
CA SER A 34 25.71 -15.04 38.29
C SER A 34 25.52 -14.61 36.81
N ALA A 35 26.08 -15.36 35.87
CA ALA A 35 25.90 -15.09 34.45
C ALA A 35 24.39 -15.03 34.16
N VAL A 36 23.89 -13.86 33.81
CA VAL A 36 22.47 -13.66 33.47
C VAL A 36 22.15 -14.60 32.32
N ALA A 37 21.23 -15.54 32.50
CA ALA A 37 20.79 -16.41 31.42
C ALA A 37 20.27 -15.54 30.26
N VAL A 38 20.66 -15.85 29.02
CA VAL A 38 20.21 -15.15 27.81
C VAL A 38 19.31 -16.07 26.98
N PRO A 39 18.40 -15.53 26.15
CA PRO A 39 17.62 -16.33 25.24
C PRO A 39 18.46 -17.22 24.33
N THR A 40 17.93 -18.38 23.95
CA THR A 40 18.62 -19.33 23.08
C THR A 40 18.20 -19.08 21.62
N VAL A 41 19.14 -18.63 20.78
CA VAL A 41 18.92 -18.51 19.33
C VAL A 41 18.89 -19.90 18.71
N THR A 42 17.75 -20.26 18.13
CA THR A 42 17.48 -21.57 17.51
C THR A 42 17.69 -21.58 16.01
N ARG A 43 17.46 -20.45 15.34
CA ARG A 43 17.67 -20.28 13.90
C ARG A 43 18.25 -18.90 13.59
N ALA A 44 19.28 -18.84 12.76
CA ALA A 44 19.78 -17.62 12.14
C ALA A 44 20.59 -17.96 10.90
N ALA A 45 20.37 -17.26 9.81
CA ALA A 45 21.17 -17.38 8.61
C ALA A 45 22.58 -16.82 8.85
N ARG A 46 23.60 -17.40 8.19
CA ARG A 46 24.96 -16.85 8.15
C ARG A 46 25.21 -16.01 6.91
N THR A 47 24.46 -16.27 5.85
CA THR A 47 24.55 -15.55 4.58
C THR A 47 23.16 -15.35 4.02
N VAL A 48 22.91 -14.17 3.47
CA VAL A 48 21.66 -13.81 2.79
C VAL A 48 21.98 -12.90 1.61
N ALA A 49 21.14 -12.90 0.58
CA ALA A 49 21.29 -11.93 -0.52
C ALA A 49 20.66 -10.57 -0.13
N ARG A 50 21.20 -9.49 -0.66
CA ARG A 50 20.66 -8.15 -0.48
C ARG A 50 19.19 -8.10 -0.90
N HIS A 51 18.35 -7.41 -0.13
CA HIS A 51 16.90 -7.28 -0.31
C HIS A 51 16.11 -8.62 -0.22
N VAL A 52 16.74 -9.68 0.29
CA VAL A 52 16.06 -10.94 0.59
C VAL A 52 15.75 -11.01 2.09
N PRO A 53 14.48 -11.22 2.47
CA PRO A 53 14.09 -11.40 3.87
C PRO A 53 14.81 -12.57 4.54
N THR A 54 15.16 -12.38 5.81
CA THR A 54 15.65 -13.46 6.68
C THR A 54 15.10 -13.31 8.08
N ALA A 55 15.02 -14.42 8.81
CA ALA A 55 14.51 -14.45 10.18
C ALA A 55 15.55 -15.00 11.15
N ILE A 56 15.48 -14.52 12.38
CA ILE A 56 16.20 -15.01 13.55
C ILE A 56 15.14 -15.47 14.55
N ASP A 57 15.19 -16.75 14.92
CA ASP A 57 14.28 -17.35 15.89
C ASP A 57 15.02 -17.61 17.21
N PHE A 58 14.34 -17.37 18.31
CA PHE A 58 14.91 -17.63 19.63
C PHE A 58 13.84 -17.98 20.66
N VAL A 59 14.23 -18.87 21.60
CA VAL A 59 13.40 -19.24 22.75
C VAL A 59 13.69 -18.25 23.87
N PRO A 60 12.65 -17.63 24.49
CA PRO A 60 12.83 -16.71 25.59
C PRO A 60 13.42 -17.43 26.83
N ARG A 61 14.06 -16.67 27.71
CA ARG A 61 14.50 -17.15 29.02
C ARG A 61 13.41 -17.01 30.09
N TYR A 62 12.34 -16.32 29.78
CA TYR A 62 11.16 -16.06 30.61
C TYR A 62 9.91 -16.33 29.77
N ALA A 63 8.92 -17.00 30.33
CA ALA A 63 7.62 -17.22 29.69
C ALA A 63 6.68 -16.09 30.13
N PRO A 64 6.35 -15.14 29.24
CA PRO A 64 5.48 -14.01 29.58
C PRO A 64 4.02 -14.45 29.72
N ASP A 65 3.28 -13.79 30.60
CA ASP A 65 1.83 -13.96 30.69
C ASP A 65 1.13 -13.37 29.46
N ASN A 66 1.61 -12.20 29.01
CA ASN A 66 1.19 -11.57 27.74
C ASN A 66 2.43 -11.17 26.90
N PRO A 67 2.81 -11.96 25.88
CA PRO A 67 3.97 -11.65 25.04
C PRO A 67 3.81 -10.41 24.17
N PHE A 68 2.63 -9.79 24.15
CA PHE A 68 2.33 -8.57 23.40
C PHE A 68 2.38 -7.31 24.27
N ASP A 69 2.52 -7.47 25.61
CA ASP A 69 2.62 -6.35 26.54
C ASP A 69 4.08 -5.85 26.63
N PRO A 70 4.39 -4.64 26.10
CA PRO A 70 5.75 -4.09 26.16
C PRO A 70 6.19 -3.71 27.60
N ASP A 71 5.27 -3.60 28.54
CA ASP A 71 5.61 -3.36 29.95
C ASP A 71 6.11 -4.64 30.62
N GLU A 72 5.64 -5.81 30.19
CA GLU A 72 6.11 -7.10 30.67
C GLU A 72 7.40 -7.54 29.98
N VAL A 73 7.44 -7.54 28.64
CA VAL A 73 8.56 -8.05 27.86
C VAL A 73 8.81 -7.23 26.59
N VAL A 74 10.08 -6.90 26.37
CA VAL A 74 10.54 -6.30 25.11
C VAL A 74 11.79 -7.04 24.66
N SER A 75 11.79 -7.45 23.39
CA SER A 75 12.94 -8.06 22.71
C SER A 75 13.19 -7.37 21.38
N ARG A 76 14.46 -7.14 21.05
CA ARG A 76 14.86 -6.47 19.81
C ARG A 76 16.19 -6.98 19.27
N LEU A 77 16.35 -6.88 17.98
CA LEU A 77 17.58 -7.11 17.26
C LEU A 77 18.27 -5.76 17.01
N VAL A 78 19.52 -5.66 17.39
CA VAL A 78 20.38 -4.54 17.03
C VAL A 78 21.36 -5.02 15.97
N THR A 79 21.31 -4.41 14.79
CA THR A 79 22.21 -4.69 13.67
C THR A 79 23.13 -3.49 13.42
N ARG A 80 24.37 -3.78 13.04
CA ARG A 80 25.30 -2.78 12.49
C ARG A 80 25.65 -3.18 11.07
N ALA A 81 25.31 -2.31 10.12
CA ALA A 81 25.61 -2.49 8.70
C ALA A 81 27.10 -2.22 8.37
N PRO A 82 27.58 -2.62 7.18
CA PRO A 82 28.97 -2.41 6.75
C PRO A 82 29.43 -0.94 6.73
N ASP A 83 28.50 0.00 6.52
CA ASP A 83 28.76 1.45 6.57
C ASP A 83 28.81 2.02 8.00
N GLY A 84 28.59 1.16 9.02
CA GLY A 84 28.56 1.55 10.42
C GLY A 84 27.20 1.98 10.95
N SER A 85 26.16 2.12 10.11
CA SER A 85 24.83 2.48 10.54
C SER A 85 24.22 1.42 11.45
N LEU A 86 23.44 1.87 12.44
CA LEU A 86 22.73 0.99 13.38
C LEU A 86 21.25 0.95 13.00
N ARG A 87 20.65 -0.24 13.12
CA ARG A 87 19.20 -0.47 13.02
C ARG A 87 18.72 -1.28 14.20
N VAL A 88 17.49 -1.05 14.57
CA VAL A 88 16.80 -1.74 15.64
C VAL A 88 15.49 -2.27 15.10
N ASP A 89 15.36 -3.59 15.08
CA ASP A 89 14.14 -4.29 14.66
C ASP A 89 13.52 -4.97 15.88
N LEU A 90 12.23 -4.76 16.12
CA LEU A 90 11.52 -5.38 17.21
C LEU A 90 11.30 -6.87 16.92
N ALA A 91 11.43 -7.70 17.92
CA ALA A 91 10.99 -9.08 17.87
C ALA A 91 9.48 -9.16 18.15
N PHE A 92 8.83 -10.18 17.62
CA PHE A 92 7.42 -10.46 17.84
C PHE A 92 7.20 -11.93 18.22
N TRP A 93 6.08 -12.18 18.92
CA TRP A 93 5.65 -13.51 19.28
C TRP A 93 5.06 -14.21 18.06
N TYR A 94 5.58 -15.39 17.72
CA TYR A 94 5.24 -16.15 16.54
C TYR A 94 4.82 -17.57 16.90
N GLU A 95 3.66 -17.98 16.40
CA GLU A 95 3.19 -19.36 16.45
C GLU A 95 3.30 -19.96 15.04
N PRO A 96 3.97 -21.12 14.88
CA PRO A 96 4.08 -21.79 13.59
C PRO A 96 2.80 -22.56 13.27
N TYR A 97 2.34 -22.46 12.01
CA TYR A 97 1.19 -23.21 11.52
C TYR A 97 1.56 -24.10 10.34
N ARG A 98 0.92 -25.26 10.27
CA ARG A 98 0.89 -26.11 9.08
C ARG A 98 -0.41 -25.86 8.34
N ARG A 99 -0.28 -25.56 7.06
CA ARG A 99 -1.39 -25.34 6.14
C ARG A 99 -1.69 -26.61 5.37
N GLU A 100 -2.92 -27.05 5.38
CA GLU A 100 -3.45 -28.14 4.58
C GLU A 100 -4.61 -27.66 3.74
N LEU A 101 -4.76 -28.21 2.52
CA LEU A 101 -5.90 -27.92 1.65
C LEU A 101 -6.83 -29.13 1.63
N ILE A 102 -8.01 -28.97 2.20
CA ILE A 102 -9.03 -30.03 2.27
C ILE A 102 -10.24 -29.58 1.47
N GLY A 103 -10.54 -30.27 0.39
CA GLY A 103 -11.64 -29.89 -0.49
C GLY A 103 -11.48 -28.52 -1.17
N GLY A 104 -10.25 -28.00 -1.27
CA GLY A 104 -9.98 -26.68 -1.83
C GLY A 104 -10.04 -25.52 -0.82
N TYR A 105 -10.27 -25.83 0.46
CA TYR A 105 -10.32 -24.88 1.56
C TYR A 105 -9.07 -24.98 2.42
N GLU A 106 -8.65 -23.85 2.96
CA GLU A 106 -7.52 -23.78 3.88
C GLU A 106 -7.89 -24.32 5.27
N HIS A 107 -6.99 -25.13 5.81
CA HIS A 107 -7.03 -25.57 7.22
C HIS A 107 -5.66 -25.30 7.84
N LEU A 108 -5.64 -24.51 8.90
CA LEU A 108 -4.45 -24.21 9.67
C LEU A 108 -4.44 -25.00 10.99
N THR A 109 -3.31 -25.61 11.30
CA THR A 109 -3.09 -26.32 12.58
C THR A 109 -1.77 -25.83 13.16
N ALA A 110 -1.76 -25.39 14.41
CA ALA A 110 -0.53 -25.06 15.11
C ALA A 110 0.45 -26.25 15.04
N SER A 111 1.71 -25.99 14.69
CA SER A 111 2.69 -27.04 14.34
C SER A 111 3.94 -27.05 15.23
N GLY A 112 3.89 -26.39 16.38
CA GLY A 112 4.96 -26.33 17.38
C GLY A 112 4.65 -25.29 18.45
N ASP A 113 5.51 -25.23 19.47
CA ASP A 113 5.39 -24.21 20.50
C ASP A 113 5.70 -22.83 19.96
N PRO A 114 5.00 -21.78 20.40
CA PRO A 114 5.30 -20.41 20.02
C PRO A 114 6.70 -19.98 20.51
N TYR A 115 7.31 -19.05 19.77
CA TYR A 115 8.64 -18.52 20.06
C TYR A 115 8.80 -17.08 19.60
N TRP A 116 9.88 -16.42 19.98
CA TRP A 116 10.21 -15.09 19.49
C TRP A 116 10.90 -15.16 18.14
N GLN A 117 10.45 -14.31 17.23
CA GLN A 117 11.05 -14.13 15.91
C GLN A 117 11.34 -12.66 15.65
N VAL A 118 12.42 -12.38 14.96
CA VAL A 118 12.67 -11.08 14.34
C VAL A 118 12.99 -11.30 12.87
N ARG A 119 12.43 -10.47 12.02
CA ARG A 119 12.62 -10.52 10.56
C ARG A 119 13.30 -9.25 10.07
N ILE A 120 14.26 -9.40 9.19
CA ILE A 120 14.98 -8.27 8.56
C ILE A 120 15.18 -8.51 7.08
N THR A 121 15.36 -7.40 6.36
CA THR A 121 15.75 -7.40 4.93
C THR A 121 16.96 -6.49 4.79
N PRO A 122 18.20 -7.05 4.79
CA PRO A 122 19.42 -6.27 4.64
C PRO A 122 19.52 -5.63 3.25
N ASP A 123 19.90 -4.35 3.19
CA ASP A 123 19.95 -3.54 1.96
C ASP A 123 21.36 -3.16 1.51
N LEU A 124 22.37 -3.46 2.31
CA LEU A 124 23.80 -3.20 1.99
C LEU A 124 24.58 -4.50 1.93
N VAL A 125 25.35 -4.67 0.87
CA VAL A 125 26.27 -5.81 0.69
C VAL A 125 27.47 -5.67 1.62
N GLY A 126 27.90 -6.77 2.22
CA GLY A 126 29.03 -6.83 3.12
C GLY A 126 28.73 -7.54 4.43
N ARG A 127 29.66 -7.43 5.38
CA ARG A 127 29.52 -8.07 6.69
C ARG A 127 28.76 -7.18 7.66
N TRP A 128 27.63 -7.70 8.14
CA TRP A 128 26.82 -7.13 9.21
C TRP A 128 27.18 -7.80 10.53
N THR A 129 27.06 -7.07 11.64
CA THR A 129 27.09 -7.65 12.98
C THR A 129 25.76 -7.43 13.67
N TRP A 130 25.38 -8.37 14.54
CA TRP A 130 24.11 -8.29 15.24
C TRP A 130 24.13 -8.97 16.61
N TYR A 131 23.24 -8.54 17.46
CA TYR A 131 22.92 -9.17 18.74
C TYR A 131 21.44 -8.94 19.08
N LEU A 132 20.89 -9.82 19.90
CA LEU A 132 19.60 -9.62 20.53
C LEU A 132 19.80 -9.00 21.90
N GLU A 133 18.90 -8.09 22.28
CA GLU A 133 18.80 -7.56 23.63
C GLU A 133 17.33 -7.37 24.01
N GLY A 134 17.06 -7.26 25.29
CA GLY A 134 15.71 -7.07 25.78
C GLY A 134 15.62 -6.87 27.27
N ARG A 135 14.39 -6.77 27.73
CA ARG A 135 13.99 -6.66 29.13
C ARG A 135 12.83 -7.61 29.40
N ASP A 136 12.85 -8.28 30.51
CA ASP A 136 11.78 -9.09 31.07
C ASP A 136 11.80 -8.97 32.62
N PRO A 137 10.88 -9.57 33.38
CA PRO A 137 10.87 -9.52 34.85
C PRO A 137 12.16 -10.00 35.55
N LEU A 138 13.02 -10.77 34.84
CA LEU A 138 14.32 -11.19 35.34
C LEU A 138 15.42 -10.13 35.13
N GLY A 139 15.09 -9.00 34.47
CA GLY A 139 16.00 -7.89 34.20
C GLY A 139 16.40 -7.75 32.72
N GLU A 140 17.38 -6.90 32.46
CA GLU A 140 17.92 -6.71 31.11
C GLU A 140 18.86 -7.87 30.71
N TRP A 141 18.91 -8.13 29.41
CA TRP A 141 19.78 -9.16 28.84
C TRP A 141 20.30 -8.79 27.47
N ARG A 142 21.41 -9.35 27.07
CA ARG A 142 22.00 -9.20 25.74
C ARG A 142 22.76 -10.45 25.34
N THR A 143 22.57 -10.92 24.10
CA THR A 143 23.31 -12.08 23.57
C THR A 143 24.71 -11.66 23.07
N PRO A 144 25.64 -12.63 22.92
CA PRO A 144 26.90 -12.38 22.22
C PRO A 144 26.65 -11.88 20.78
N THR A 145 27.54 -10.99 20.31
CA THR A 145 27.50 -10.48 18.93
C THR A 145 27.79 -11.61 17.94
N ARG A 146 27.02 -11.65 16.87
CA ARG A 146 27.14 -12.58 15.74
C ARG A 146 27.30 -11.82 14.43
N THR A 147 27.59 -12.53 13.33
CA THR A 147 27.76 -11.95 12.00
C THR A 147 26.73 -12.49 11.02
N LEU A 148 26.43 -11.67 10.00
CA LEU A 148 25.63 -12.01 8.83
C LEU A 148 26.35 -11.46 7.59
N ASP A 149 26.71 -12.32 6.65
CA ASP A 149 27.33 -11.91 5.39
C ASP A 149 26.22 -11.68 4.34
N VAL A 150 26.11 -10.45 3.83
CA VAL A 150 25.13 -10.07 2.81
C VAL A 150 25.81 -10.03 1.45
N VAL A 151 25.32 -10.82 0.51
CA VAL A 151 25.85 -10.94 -0.87
C VAL A 151 24.97 -10.17 -1.86
N GLU A 152 25.50 -9.93 -3.06
CA GLU A 152 24.78 -9.23 -4.13
C GLU A 152 23.48 -9.95 -4.55
N SER A 153 22.53 -9.14 -5.00
CA SER A 153 21.27 -9.57 -5.61
C SER A 153 20.81 -8.53 -6.65
N SER A 154 20.00 -8.98 -7.59
CA SER A 154 19.37 -8.12 -8.59
C SER A 154 18.00 -7.58 -8.16
N LEU A 155 17.57 -7.81 -6.91
CA LEU A 155 16.30 -7.31 -6.42
C LEU A 155 16.36 -5.78 -6.24
N PRO A 156 15.30 -5.06 -6.61
CA PRO A 156 15.32 -3.59 -6.66
C PRO A 156 15.27 -2.90 -5.29
N GLY A 157 14.94 -3.64 -4.23
CA GLY A 157 14.72 -3.10 -2.88
C GLY A 157 13.29 -2.65 -2.65
N SER A 158 13.11 -1.76 -1.69
CA SER A 158 11.81 -1.23 -1.30
C SER A 158 11.43 0.02 -2.11
N LEU A 159 10.15 0.34 -2.12
CA LEU A 159 9.65 1.55 -2.77
C LEU A 159 9.85 2.78 -1.88
N ARG A 160 10.17 3.90 -2.54
CA ARG A 160 10.34 5.23 -1.94
C ARG A 160 9.70 6.28 -2.82
N ARG A 161 9.48 7.46 -2.27
CA ARG A 161 9.22 8.64 -3.11
C ARG A 161 10.42 8.88 -4.02
N SER A 162 10.18 9.09 -5.31
CA SER A 162 11.28 9.32 -6.25
C SER A 162 12.05 10.59 -5.91
N PRO A 163 13.38 10.57 -5.90
CA PRO A 163 14.18 11.78 -5.72
C PRO A 163 14.11 12.74 -6.93
N HIS A 164 13.46 12.34 -8.02
CA HIS A 164 13.37 13.10 -9.26
C HIS A 164 12.00 13.71 -9.49
N SER A 165 11.00 13.35 -8.67
CA SER A 165 9.61 13.80 -8.82
C SER A 165 8.86 13.65 -7.50
N ASP A 166 8.11 14.69 -7.15
CA ASP A 166 7.15 14.68 -6.04
C ASP A 166 5.85 13.92 -6.36
N ARG A 167 5.69 13.42 -7.58
CA ARG A 167 4.47 12.76 -8.09
C ARG A 167 4.57 11.25 -8.18
N TYR A 168 5.79 10.69 -8.18
CA TYR A 168 6.02 9.28 -8.50
C TYR A 168 6.91 8.60 -7.46
N LEU A 169 6.89 7.29 -7.50
CA LEU A 169 7.72 6.42 -6.67
C LEU A 169 8.85 5.79 -7.51
N ALA A 170 9.87 5.32 -6.82
CA ALA A 170 10.97 4.54 -7.39
C ALA A 170 11.46 3.51 -6.36
N PHE A 171 12.06 2.43 -6.83
CA PHE A 171 12.75 1.47 -5.97
C PHE A 171 14.09 2.00 -5.46
N ASP A 172 14.66 1.37 -4.43
CA ASP A 172 15.96 1.73 -3.85
C ASP A 172 17.10 1.72 -4.90
N ASP A 173 17.04 0.85 -5.94
CA ASP A 173 17.98 0.82 -7.06
C ASP A 173 17.75 1.93 -8.09
N GLY A 174 16.75 2.78 -7.90
CA GLY A 174 16.35 3.86 -8.80
C GLY A 174 15.51 3.40 -10.00
N SER A 175 15.10 2.14 -10.10
CA SER A 175 14.15 1.71 -11.13
C SER A 175 12.76 2.32 -10.90
N PRO A 176 12.02 2.67 -11.98
CA PRO A 176 10.73 3.36 -11.86
C PRO A 176 9.64 2.42 -11.40
N TYR A 177 8.66 2.97 -10.70
CA TYR A 177 7.44 2.29 -10.35
C TYR A 177 6.21 3.06 -10.85
N PHE A 178 5.25 2.33 -11.40
CA PHE A 178 3.90 2.80 -11.71
C PHE A 178 2.93 1.69 -11.31
N ALA A 179 2.05 1.98 -10.39
CA ALA A 179 1.15 0.99 -9.82
C ALA A 179 0.09 0.53 -10.85
N ILE A 180 -0.01 -0.77 -11.07
CA ILE A 180 -1.07 -1.41 -11.86
C ILE A 180 -1.62 -2.53 -11.00
N GLY A 181 -2.88 -2.44 -10.60
CA GLY A 181 -3.40 -3.46 -9.69
C GLY A 181 -4.85 -3.25 -9.34
N GLU A 182 -5.22 -3.80 -8.21
CA GLU A 182 -6.58 -3.79 -7.70
C GLU A 182 -6.61 -3.90 -6.17
N ASN A 183 -7.80 -3.72 -5.61
CA ASN A 183 -8.04 -4.06 -4.22
C ASN A 183 -8.18 -5.59 -4.09
N LEU A 184 -7.54 -6.15 -3.06
CA LEU A 184 -7.69 -7.54 -2.62
C LEU A 184 -7.90 -7.51 -1.10
N GLY A 185 -8.98 -6.86 -0.64
CA GLY A 185 -9.17 -6.45 0.75
C GLY A 185 -9.15 -7.62 1.73
N TRP A 186 -9.82 -8.73 1.39
CA TRP A 186 -9.92 -9.92 2.24
C TRP A 186 -10.07 -11.19 1.39
N TYR A 187 -9.80 -12.35 1.98
CA TYR A 187 -10.01 -13.65 1.33
C TYR A 187 -11.49 -14.03 1.30
N ASP A 188 -11.85 -14.84 0.32
CA ASP A 188 -13.16 -15.54 0.28
C ASP A 188 -13.16 -16.75 1.23
N GLY A 189 -14.23 -17.55 1.22
CA GLY A 189 -14.34 -18.73 2.09
C GLY A 189 -13.22 -19.76 1.97
N ARG A 190 -12.31 -19.65 0.98
CA ARG A 190 -11.17 -20.56 0.77
C ARG A 190 -9.94 -20.19 1.61
N GLY A 191 -9.98 -19.08 2.36
CA GLY A 191 -8.81 -18.57 3.07
C GLY A 191 -7.72 -18.06 2.13
N THR A 192 -6.44 -18.23 2.49
CA THR A 192 -5.33 -17.72 1.67
C THR A 192 -5.15 -18.42 0.31
N VAL A 193 -5.88 -19.52 0.05
CA VAL A 193 -5.95 -20.12 -1.30
C VAL A 193 -6.46 -19.12 -2.34
N ALA A 194 -7.36 -18.24 -1.93
CA ALA A 194 -7.83 -17.15 -2.78
C ALA A 194 -6.67 -16.23 -3.21
N TYR A 195 -5.82 -15.83 -2.26
CA TYR A 195 -4.63 -15.01 -2.52
C TYR A 195 -3.59 -15.71 -3.39
N ASP A 196 -3.38 -17.03 -3.21
CA ASP A 196 -2.49 -17.82 -4.07
C ASP A 196 -2.92 -17.71 -5.54
N GLN A 197 -4.23 -17.74 -5.80
CA GLN A 197 -4.79 -17.60 -7.14
C GLN A 197 -4.71 -16.15 -7.64
N TRP A 198 -5.30 -15.22 -6.89
CA TRP A 198 -5.49 -13.83 -7.31
C TRP A 198 -4.17 -13.12 -7.57
N LEU A 199 -3.20 -13.26 -6.67
CA LEU A 199 -1.89 -12.63 -6.83
C LEU A 199 -1.09 -13.21 -7.99
N ARG A 200 -1.17 -14.52 -8.23
CA ARG A 200 -0.56 -15.13 -9.40
C ARG A 200 -1.20 -14.61 -10.70
N GLU A 201 -2.52 -14.61 -10.78
CA GLU A 201 -3.27 -14.12 -11.94
C GLU A 201 -2.93 -12.66 -12.25
N LEU A 202 -2.93 -11.81 -11.24
CA LEU A 202 -2.60 -10.39 -11.36
C LEU A 202 -1.15 -10.18 -11.82
N GLY A 203 -0.18 -10.85 -11.18
CA GLY A 203 1.24 -10.78 -11.55
C GLY A 203 1.50 -11.27 -12.98
N GLU A 204 0.90 -12.40 -13.41
CA GLU A 204 0.98 -12.90 -14.78
C GLU A 204 0.37 -11.95 -15.82
N ALA A 205 -0.56 -11.11 -15.42
CA ALA A 205 -1.11 -10.06 -16.27
C ALA A 205 -0.26 -8.79 -16.31
N GLY A 206 0.78 -8.71 -15.49
CA GLY A 206 1.69 -7.56 -15.37
C GLY A 206 1.22 -6.53 -14.35
N GLY A 207 0.26 -6.90 -13.49
CA GLY A 207 -0.07 -6.16 -12.28
C GLY A 207 1.06 -6.24 -11.26
N ASN A 208 1.22 -5.20 -10.46
CA ASN A 208 2.31 -5.05 -9.50
C ASN A 208 1.89 -4.35 -8.20
N PHE A 209 0.59 -4.20 -7.96
CA PHE A 209 0.01 -3.55 -6.78
C PHE A 209 -1.21 -4.32 -6.30
N ALA A 210 -1.34 -4.46 -4.98
CA ALA A 210 -2.56 -4.93 -4.33
C ALA A 210 -2.75 -4.23 -2.99
N ARG A 211 -3.99 -3.94 -2.62
CA ARG A 211 -4.35 -3.35 -1.34
C ARG A 211 -5.07 -4.36 -0.48
N PHE A 212 -4.53 -4.65 0.73
CA PHE A 212 -5.05 -5.61 1.70
C PHE A 212 -5.63 -4.88 2.91
N TRP A 213 -6.60 -5.49 3.61
CA TRP A 213 -7.16 -4.94 4.85
C TRP A 213 -6.96 -5.90 6.04
N MET A 214 -6.56 -5.35 7.17
CA MET A 214 -6.63 -6.04 8.45
C MET A 214 -8.06 -6.01 9.02
N ALA A 215 -9.02 -6.46 8.22
CA ALA A 215 -10.42 -6.51 8.58
C ALA A 215 -10.69 -7.57 9.67
N SER A 216 -11.68 -7.32 10.53
CA SER A 216 -12.05 -8.18 11.65
C SER A 216 -12.42 -9.61 11.24
N TRP A 217 -12.92 -9.78 10.02
CA TRP A 217 -13.32 -11.08 9.43
C TRP A 217 -12.22 -11.75 8.58
N SER A 218 -11.04 -11.13 8.46
CA SER A 218 -9.92 -11.63 7.66
C SER A 218 -8.61 -11.53 8.46
N PHE A 219 -7.70 -10.65 8.08
CA PHE A 219 -6.36 -10.52 8.66
C PHE A 219 -6.28 -9.74 9.98
N GLY A 220 -7.41 -9.28 10.53
CA GLY A 220 -7.42 -8.53 11.78
C GLY A 220 -6.96 -9.36 12.96
N ILE A 221 -5.92 -8.89 13.64
CA ILE A 221 -5.29 -9.58 14.79
C ILE A 221 -5.96 -9.27 16.12
N GLU A 222 -6.87 -8.28 16.16
CA GLU A 222 -7.54 -7.78 17.36
C GLU A 222 -9.01 -7.54 17.07
N TRP A 223 -9.90 -8.12 17.87
CA TRP A 223 -11.33 -7.88 17.83
C TRP A 223 -11.99 -8.26 19.17
N ASN A 224 -13.33 -8.36 19.23
CA ASN A 224 -14.07 -8.67 20.45
C ASN A 224 -13.78 -10.06 21.05
N ASP A 225 -13.27 -10.99 20.26
CA ASP A 225 -12.89 -12.33 20.69
C ASP A 225 -11.51 -12.38 21.37
N THR A 226 -10.64 -11.40 21.12
CA THR A 226 -9.35 -11.25 21.77
C THR A 226 -9.35 -10.18 22.85
N GLY A 227 -10.18 -9.15 22.74
CA GLY A 227 -10.04 -7.92 23.50
C GLY A 227 -8.91 -7.05 22.95
N LEU A 228 -8.38 -6.13 23.78
CA LEU A 228 -7.31 -5.21 23.42
C LEU A 228 -5.96 -5.72 23.95
N GLY A 229 -4.91 -5.65 23.12
CA GLY A 229 -3.51 -5.86 23.51
C GLY A 229 -3.09 -7.31 23.72
N ASP A 230 -3.94 -8.30 23.45
CA ASP A 230 -3.58 -9.71 23.37
C ASP A 230 -4.03 -10.26 22.01
N TYR A 231 -3.08 -10.75 21.21
CA TYR A 231 -3.35 -11.24 19.85
C TYR A 231 -3.23 -12.76 19.75
N SER A 232 -3.08 -13.47 20.86
CA SER A 232 -2.88 -14.93 20.90
C SER A 232 -4.01 -15.70 20.25
N GLY A 233 -5.26 -15.25 20.39
CA GLY A 233 -6.44 -15.86 19.77
C GLY A 233 -6.54 -15.71 18.26
N ARG A 234 -5.63 -14.94 17.61
CA ARG A 234 -5.65 -14.65 16.17
C ARG A 234 -4.28 -14.77 15.49
N LEU A 235 -3.38 -15.57 16.04
CA LEU A 235 -2.06 -15.80 15.44
C LEU A 235 -2.13 -16.59 14.13
N ASP A 236 -3.19 -17.38 13.92
CA ASP A 236 -3.52 -18.01 12.65
C ASP A 236 -3.79 -16.96 11.55
N ARG A 237 -4.53 -15.90 11.84
CA ARG A 237 -4.79 -14.78 10.90
C ARG A 237 -3.52 -13.98 10.62
N ALA A 238 -2.69 -13.81 11.64
CA ALA A 238 -1.38 -13.19 11.46
C ALA A 238 -0.46 -14.05 10.56
N TRP A 239 -0.51 -15.38 10.69
CA TRP A 239 0.17 -16.31 9.79
C TRP A 239 -0.39 -16.23 8.35
N GLN A 240 -1.71 -16.12 8.20
CA GLN A 240 -2.36 -15.94 6.90
C GLN A 240 -1.87 -14.65 6.20
N LEU A 241 -1.71 -13.55 6.94
CA LEU A 241 -1.17 -12.31 6.38
C LEU A 241 0.31 -12.45 6.00
N ASP A 242 1.14 -13.17 6.80
CA ASP A 242 2.51 -13.53 6.42
C ASP A 242 2.53 -14.23 5.06
N HIS A 243 1.65 -15.24 4.88
CA HIS A 243 1.54 -16.01 3.65
C HIS A 243 1.11 -15.15 2.46
N ALA A 244 0.10 -14.28 2.65
CA ALA A 244 -0.40 -13.39 1.59
C ALA A 244 0.67 -12.38 1.14
N ILE A 245 1.41 -11.75 2.07
CA ILE A 245 2.50 -10.82 1.77
C ILE A 245 3.65 -11.54 1.03
N ASP A 246 4.02 -12.75 1.46
CA ASP A 246 5.07 -13.52 0.79
C ASP A 246 4.62 -13.98 -0.60
N THR A 247 3.37 -14.40 -0.76
CA THR A 247 2.78 -14.73 -2.08
C THR A 247 2.76 -13.51 -3.00
N ALA A 248 2.44 -12.32 -2.50
CA ALA A 248 2.54 -11.07 -3.26
C ALA A 248 3.98 -10.81 -3.71
N ARG A 249 4.96 -10.97 -2.80
CA ARG A 249 6.39 -10.78 -3.07
C ARG A 249 6.89 -11.68 -4.20
N VAL A 250 6.56 -12.97 -4.18
CA VAL A 250 7.02 -13.91 -5.21
C VAL A 250 6.35 -13.67 -6.57
N ASN A 251 5.19 -13.01 -6.59
CA ASN A 251 4.51 -12.59 -7.82
C ASN A 251 4.83 -11.14 -8.24
N GLY A 252 5.81 -10.47 -7.60
CA GLY A 252 6.25 -9.12 -7.95
C GLY A 252 5.26 -8.01 -7.59
N ILE A 253 4.37 -8.26 -6.63
CA ILE A 253 3.29 -7.35 -6.23
C ILE A 253 3.67 -6.61 -4.95
N GLN A 254 3.55 -5.27 -5.00
CA GLN A 254 3.70 -4.39 -3.87
C GLN A 254 2.36 -4.31 -3.12
N VAL A 255 2.42 -4.32 -1.79
CA VAL A 255 1.25 -4.37 -0.92
C VAL A 255 1.05 -3.04 -0.21
N GLU A 256 -0.14 -2.48 -0.28
CA GLU A 256 -0.63 -1.47 0.65
C GLU A 256 -1.49 -2.17 1.70
N LEU A 257 -1.18 -1.97 2.98
CA LEU A 257 -1.87 -2.64 4.09
C LEU A 257 -2.69 -1.65 4.90
N ALA A 258 -4.03 -1.72 4.76
CA ALA A 258 -4.96 -0.93 5.56
C ALA A 258 -5.14 -1.56 6.96
N LEU A 259 -4.84 -0.79 8.00
CA LEU A 259 -4.79 -1.26 9.38
C LEU A 259 -6.16 -1.18 10.07
N LEU A 260 -6.97 -0.19 9.71
CA LEU A 260 -8.31 0.06 10.25
C LEU A 260 -9.29 0.31 9.10
N ASN A 261 -10.56 0.01 9.32
CA ASN A 261 -11.65 0.35 8.42
C ASN A 261 -12.67 1.27 9.10
N HIS A 262 -13.44 2.01 8.31
CA HIS A 262 -14.44 2.94 8.81
C HIS A 262 -15.53 2.25 9.64
N GLY A 263 -15.98 1.05 9.23
CA GLY A 263 -17.06 0.32 9.90
C GLY A 263 -16.76 0.02 11.35
N ALA A 264 -15.50 -0.26 11.68
CA ALA A 264 -15.07 -0.51 13.05
C ALA A 264 -15.38 0.67 14.00
N PHE A 265 -15.38 1.91 13.47
CA PHE A 265 -15.62 3.13 14.26
C PHE A 265 -16.80 3.95 13.74
N SER A 266 -17.79 3.28 13.17
CA SER A 266 -19.03 3.89 12.71
C SER A 266 -20.25 3.18 13.28
N THR A 267 -21.29 3.95 13.61
CA THR A 267 -22.63 3.47 13.95
C THR A 267 -23.58 3.56 12.75
N ASN A 268 -23.14 4.16 11.64
CA ASN A 268 -23.97 4.49 10.49
C ASN A 268 -23.55 3.81 9.18
N PHE A 269 -22.23 3.73 8.93
CA PHE A 269 -21.70 3.17 7.66
C PHE A 269 -21.02 1.83 7.92
N ASN A 270 -21.57 0.74 7.38
CA ASN A 270 -21.04 -0.62 7.54
C ASN A 270 -20.72 -0.94 9.00
N SER A 271 -21.62 -0.59 9.91
CA SER A 271 -21.38 -0.48 11.35
C SER A 271 -20.89 -1.79 11.97
N GLU A 272 -19.71 -1.76 12.58
CA GLU A 272 -19.11 -2.80 13.40
C GLU A 272 -18.86 -2.34 14.86
N TRP A 273 -19.18 -1.07 15.19
CA TRP A 273 -18.91 -0.48 16.51
C TRP A 273 -19.46 -1.29 17.67
N ALA A 274 -20.60 -1.92 17.51
CA ALA A 274 -21.21 -2.76 18.56
C ALA A 274 -20.32 -3.94 18.98
N SER A 275 -19.45 -4.43 18.08
CA SER A 275 -18.53 -5.53 18.32
C SER A 275 -17.07 -5.09 18.44
N ASN A 276 -16.80 -3.80 18.44
CA ASN A 276 -15.43 -3.28 18.51
C ASN A 276 -14.88 -3.39 19.94
N PRO A 277 -13.67 -3.93 20.17
CA PRO A 277 -13.07 -4.05 21.51
C PRO A 277 -12.76 -2.70 22.17
N TYR A 278 -12.64 -1.60 21.43
CA TYR A 278 -12.51 -0.27 21.98
C TYR A 278 -13.79 0.26 22.61
N ASN A 279 -14.96 -0.31 22.27
CA ASN A 279 -16.25 0.09 22.82
C ASN A 279 -16.35 -0.31 24.31
N ALA A 280 -16.77 0.63 25.17
CA ALA A 280 -16.97 0.39 26.59
C ALA A 280 -17.99 -0.72 26.90
N ALA A 281 -18.94 -0.98 26.01
CA ALA A 281 -19.87 -2.09 26.14
C ALA A 281 -19.18 -3.46 26.03
N ASN A 282 -17.99 -3.52 25.41
CA ASN A 282 -17.17 -4.72 25.27
C ASN A 282 -15.92 -4.69 26.17
N GLY A 283 -15.90 -3.79 27.19
CA GLY A 283 -14.76 -3.65 28.10
C GLY A 283 -13.70 -2.65 27.68
N GLY A 284 -13.84 -2.01 26.53
CA GLY A 284 -12.89 -1.01 26.02
C GLY A 284 -13.00 0.36 26.71
N PRO A 285 -12.12 1.30 26.35
CA PRO A 285 -12.06 2.61 26.98
C PRO A 285 -13.09 3.62 26.48
N LEU A 286 -13.74 3.40 25.32
CA LEU A 286 -14.47 4.44 24.59
C LEU A 286 -16.00 4.26 24.69
N ARG A 287 -16.68 5.37 24.84
CA ARG A 287 -18.16 5.42 24.78
C ARG A 287 -18.68 5.72 23.38
N ARG A 288 -17.91 6.46 22.57
CA ARG A 288 -18.28 6.89 21.22
C ARG A 288 -17.12 6.61 20.26
N PRO A 289 -17.40 6.27 18.99
CA PRO A 289 -16.35 5.98 18.02
C PRO A 289 -15.29 7.09 17.88
N HIS A 290 -15.71 8.36 17.77
CA HIS A 290 -14.80 9.49 17.55
C HIS A 290 -13.88 9.82 18.74
N ASP A 291 -14.19 9.33 19.96
CA ASP A 291 -13.28 9.48 21.10
C ASP A 291 -11.92 8.77 20.86
N PHE A 292 -11.85 7.82 19.89
CA PHE A 292 -10.62 7.10 19.53
C PHE A 292 -9.46 8.04 19.16
N PHE A 293 -9.73 9.14 18.51
CA PHE A 293 -8.70 10.06 18.07
C PHE A 293 -8.12 10.93 19.21
N THR A 294 -8.74 10.96 20.37
CA THR A 294 -8.37 11.86 21.48
C THR A 294 -8.17 11.17 22.83
N ASP A 295 -8.74 9.97 23.04
CA ASP A 295 -8.56 9.23 24.30
C ASP A 295 -7.15 8.61 24.36
N GLU A 296 -6.37 8.99 25.41
CA GLU A 296 -4.97 8.55 25.54
C GLU A 296 -4.82 7.04 25.78
N ARG A 297 -5.83 6.38 26.37
CA ARG A 297 -5.81 4.92 26.58
C ARG A 297 -6.02 4.21 25.25
N ALA A 298 -6.96 4.69 24.43
CA ALA A 298 -7.18 4.16 23.08
C ALA A 298 -5.93 4.32 22.20
N LYS A 299 -5.28 5.48 22.24
CA LYS A 299 -4.00 5.72 21.55
C LYS A 299 -2.87 4.79 22.07
N ALA A 300 -2.82 4.54 23.38
CA ALA A 300 -1.82 3.63 23.96
C ALA A 300 -2.00 2.20 23.44
N TRP A 301 -3.24 1.67 23.42
CA TRP A 301 -3.56 0.37 22.86
C TRP A 301 -3.23 0.29 21.36
N PHE A 302 -3.54 1.34 20.60
CA PHE A 302 -3.21 1.35 19.18
C PHE A 302 -1.69 1.43 18.93
N ARG A 303 -0.93 2.17 19.75
CA ARG A 303 0.56 2.15 19.68
C ARG A 303 1.13 0.77 19.95
N GLN A 304 0.59 0.04 20.95
CA GLN A 304 0.99 -1.36 21.20
C GLN A 304 0.68 -2.26 20.00
N ARG A 305 -0.51 -2.11 19.40
CA ARG A 305 -0.87 -2.83 18.17
C ARG A 305 0.06 -2.49 17.01
N LEU A 306 0.44 -1.22 16.82
CA LEU A 306 1.41 -0.80 15.81
C LEU A 306 2.80 -1.43 16.06
N MET A 307 3.25 -1.54 17.32
CA MET A 307 4.51 -2.22 17.64
C MET A 307 4.52 -3.66 17.13
N TYR A 308 3.46 -4.43 17.37
CA TYR A 308 3.37 -5.81 16.87
C TYR A 308 3.27 -5.88 15.34
N ILE A 309 2.46 -5.02 14.73
CA ILE A 309 2.27 -4.95 13.28
C ILE A 309 3.62 -4.67 12.58
N VAL A 310 4.33 -3.63 13.02
CA VAL A 310 5.61 -3.25 12.42
C VAL A 310 6.68 -4.30 12.69
N ALA A 311 6.75 -4.85 13.92
CA ALA A 311 7.69 -5.92 14.25
C ALA A 311 7.52 -7.14 13.33
N ARG A 312 6.27 -7.52 13.02
CA ARG A 312 5.96 -8.73 12.24
C ARG A 312 6.10 -8.53 10.74
N TRP A 313 5.66 -7.39 10.19
CA TRP A 313 5.56 -7.18 8.73
C TRP A 313 6.45 -6.06 8.19
N GLY A 314 7.05 -5.21 9.04
CA GLY A 314 7.94 -4.13 8.60
C GLY A 314 9.22 -4.58 7.89
N TYR A 315 9.56 -5.86 7.94
CA TYR A 315 10.67 -6.43 7.19
C TYR A 315 10.41 -6.58 5.69
N ALA A 316 9.14 -6.58 5.25
CA ALA A 316 8.75 -7.02 3.92
C ALA A 316 9.14 -5.99 2.84
N PRO A 317 10.06 -6.30 1.90
CA PRO A 317 10.53 -5.33 0.92
C PRO A 317 9.47 -4.95 -0.11
N ASN A 318 8.41 -5.76 -0.21
CA ASN A 318 7.24 -5.51 -1.05
C ASN A 318 6.07 -4.87 -0.30
N LEU A 319 6.23 -4.47 0.94
CA LEU A 319 5.27 -3.57 1.58
C LEU A 319 5.48 -2.16 1.02
N LEU A 320 4.52 -1.65 0.29
CA LEU A 320 4.55 -0.30 -0.25
C LEU A 320 4.26 0.71 0.86
N ALA A 321 3.19 0.48 1.61
CA ALA A 321 2.72 1.43 2.60
C ALA A 321 1.89 0.80 3.72
N TRP A 322 1.95 1.47 4.87
CA TRP A 322 0.97 1.38 5.94
C TRP A 322 -0.15 2.37 5.65
N GLU A 323 -1.35 1.90 5.40
CA GLU A 323 -2.53 2.74 5.35
C GLU A 323 -3.21 2.71 6.72
N PHE A 324 -3.22 3.82 7.44
CA PHE A 324 -3.80 3.83 8.78
C PHE A 324 -5.29 3.51 8.75
N TRP A 325 -6.01 4.07 7.79
CA TRP A 325 -7.45 3.95 7.75
C TRP A 325 -8.02 3.88 6.35
N ASN A 326 -8.87 2.90 6.11
CA ASN A 326 -9.77 2.93 4.97
C ASN A 326 -10.95 3.85 5.28
N GLU A 327 -11.09 4.93 4.49
CA GLU A 327 -12.24 5.83 4.50
C GLU A 327 -12.57 6.41 5.88
N VAL A 328 -11.56 7.05 6.48
CA VAL A 328 -11.64 7.62 7.84
C VAL A 328 -12.78 8.64 8.01
N ASP A 329 -13.19 9.29 6.93
CA ASP A 329 -14.26 10.29 6.92
C ASP A 329 -15.67 9.70 7.06
N LEU A 330 -15.83 8.38 6.99
CA LEU A 330 -17.06 7.67 7.32
C LEU A 330 -17.17 7.22 8.78
N THR A 331 -16.17 7.54 9.61
CA THR A 331 -16.27 7.38 11.07
C THR A 331 -17.22 8.40 11.65
N ASP A 332 -17.82 8.07 12.81
CA ASP A 332 -18.82 8.96 13.41
C ASP A 332 -18.24 10.34 13.73
N ASP A 333 -19.01 11.38 13.44
CA ASP A 333 -18.70 12.80 13.72
C ASP A 333 -17.37 13.30 13.11
N TYR A 334 -16.89 12.69 12.02
CA TYR A 334 -15.63 13.05 11.37
C TYR A 334 -15.46 14.55 11.12
N LEU A 335 -16.44 15.21 10.49
CA LEU A 335 -16.33 16.62 10.10
C LEU A 335 -16.12 17.53 11.31
N ALA A 336 -16.80 17.26 12.44
CA ALA A 336 -16.65 18.01 13.67
C ALA A 336 -15.29 17.76 14.35
N ASN A 337 -14.65 16.61 14.07
CA ASN A 337 -13.41 16.16 14.70
C ASN A 337 -12.21 16.14 13.74
N SER A 338 -12.32 16.69 12.53
CA SER A 338 -11.28 16.58 11.47
C SER A 338 -9.89 17.04 11.91
N ALA A 339 -9.79 18.03 12.80
CA ALA A 339 -8.53 18.48 13.37
C ALA A 339 -7.90 17.41 14.29
N ALA A 340 -8.72 16.76 15.13
CA ALA A 340 -8.27 15.68 16.00
C ALA A 340 -7.83 14.45 15.18
N VAL A 341 -8.58 14.14 14.11
CA VAL A 341 -8.24 13.06 13.17
C VAL A 341 -6.87 13.32 12.51
N ALA A 342 -6.64 14.52 11.98
CA ALA A 342 -5.35 14.88 11.38
C ALA A 342 -4.21 14.84 12.41
N GLY A 343 -4.45 15.34 13.63
CA GLY A 343 -3.50 15.27 14.74
C GLY A 343 -3.13 13.83 15.12
N TRP A 344 -4.13 12.95 15.21
CA TRP A 344 -3.94 11.53 15.47
C TRP A 344 -3.11 10.86 14.38
N HIS A 345 -3.40 11.12 13.10
CA HIS A 345 -2.61 10.58 11.98
C HIS A 345 -1.15 11.01 12.08
N ARG A 346 -0.88 12.29 12.36
CA ARG A 346 0.48 12.80 12.58
C ARG A 346 1.18 12.06 13.70
N GLU A 347 0.53 11.94 14.85
CA GLU A 347 1.08 11.26 16.02
C GLU A 347 1.41 9.78 15.71
N MET A 348 0.50 9.05 15.07
CA MET A 348 0.72 7.65 14.71
C MET A 348 1.76 7.49 13.59
N ALA A 349 1.84 8.43 12.65
CA ALA A 349 2.91 8.46 11.66
C ALA A 349 4.28 8.63 12.30
N ASP A 350 4.42 9.51 13.28
CA ASP A 350 5.68 9.70 14.01
C ASP A 350 6.05 8.43 14.80
N VAL A 351 5.08 7.72 15.39
CA VAL A 351 5.30 6.41 16.03
C VAL A 351 5.81 5.39 15.02
N VAL A 352 5.16 5.23 13.88
CA VAL A 352 5.59 4.27 12.85
C VAL A 352 6.98 4.60 12.33
N ARG A 353 7.31 5.88 12.10
CA ARG A 353 8.66 6.30 11.66
C ARG A 353 9.78 5.95 12.63
N VAL A 354 9.45 5.85 13.93
CA VAL A 354 10.40 5.39 14.97
C VAL A 354 10.49 3.87 14.98
N LEU A 355 9.37 3.17 14.80
CA LEU A 355 9.28 1.72 14.91
C LEU A 355 9.78 0.99 13.65
N ASP A 356 9.62 1.59 12.46
CA ASP A 356 9.92 0.99 11.16
C ASP A 356 11.28 1.43 10.61
N PRO A 357 12.35 0.63 10.82
CA PRO A 357 13.68 0.95 10.31
C PRO A 357 13.76 0.85 8.77
N HIS A 358 12.80 0.18 8.13
CA HIS A 358 12.71 0.05 6.67
C HIS A 358 12.03 1.25 6.01
N ARG A 359 11.37 2.12 6.79
CA ARG A 359 10.77 3.39 6.33
C ARG A 359 9.78 3.22 5.19
N HIS A 360 8.82 2.30 5.35
CA HIS A 360 7.71 2.19 4.42
C HIS A 360 6.89 3.47 4.38
N LEU A 361 6.21 3.71 3.27
CA LEU A 361 5.35 4.88 3.11
C LEU A 361 4.13 4.76 4.03
N ILE A 362 3.55 5.90 4.35
CA ILE A 362 2.36 5.99 5.21
C ILE A 362 1.26 6.72 4.43
N SER A 363 0.04 6.18 4.46
CA SER A 363 -1.13 6.80 3.85
C SER A 363 -2.40 6.62 4.71
N SER A 364 -3.48 7.13 4.20
CA SER A 364 -4.85 6.94 4.68
C SER A 364 -5.80 7.24 3.53
N SER A 365 -7.09 6.89 3.63
CA SER A 365 -8.04 7.21 2.58
C SER A 365 -9.33 7.83 3.11
N THR A 366 -10.10 8.41 2.18
CA THR A 366 -11.39 9.03 2.41
C THR A 366 -12.36 8.64 1.30
N ALA A 367 -13.64 8.41 1.67
CA ALA A 367 -14.72 8.04 0.75
C ALA A 367 -15.28 9.26 0.02
N ILE A 368 -15.42 10.39 0.72
CA ILE A 368 -16.07 11.58 0.19
C ILE A 368 -15.00 12.58 -0.25
N PHE A 369 -14.91 12.74 -1.56
CA PHE A 369 -13.97 13.66 -2.17
C PHE A 369 -14.28 15.12 -1.74
N GLY A 370 -13.31 15.78 -1.12
CA GLY A 370 -13.41 17.18 -0.67
C GLY A 370 -13.55 17.39 0.83
N ASN A 371 -13.81 16.35 1.62
CA ASN A 371 -14.00 16.48 3.07
C ASN A 371 -12.72 16.71 3.88
N GLU A 372 -11.52 16.53 3.30
CA GLU A 372 -10.32 16.22 4.08
C GLU A 372 -9.04 16.98 3.76
N PRO A 373 -9.08 18.26 3.35
CA PRO A 373 -7.83 18.97 3.01
C PRO A 373 -6.83 19.01 4.17
N ARG A 374 -7.31 19.04 5.41
CA ARG A 374 -6.49 19.04 6.61
C ARG A 374 -5.73 17.71 6.81
N LEU A 375 -6.35 16.57 6.52
CA LEU A 375 -5.71 15.26 6.62
C LEU A 375 -4.44 15.21 5.76
N TRP A 376 -4.52 15.66 4.52
CA TRP A 376 -3.39 15.65 3.57
C TRP A 376 -2.31 16.67 3.92
N ALA A 377 -2.70 17.83 4.47
CA ALA A 377 -1.76 18.89 4.84
C ALA A 377 -1.06 18.63 6.18
N GLU A 378 -1.76 18.06 7.15
CA GLU A 378 -1.31 17.99 8.55
C GLU A 378 -1.06 16.55 9.04
N GLY A 379 -1.62 15.52 8.40
CA GLY A 379 -1.62 14.13 8.87
C GLY A 379 -0.27 13.40 8.81
N GLY A 380 0.77 14.00 8.23
CA GLY A 380 2.10 13.37 8.16
C GLY A 380 2.22 12.21 7.18
N LEU A 381 1.38 12.17 6.16
CA LEU A 381 1.29 11.13 5.16
C LEU A 381 2.33 11.31 4.04
N ASP A 382 2.67 10.22 3.35
CA ASP A 382 3.68 10.22 2.28
C ASP A 382 3.08 10.23 0.88
N PHE A 383 1.81 9.84 0.72
CA PHE A 383 1.01 10.01 -0.50
C PHE A 383 -0.47 10.17 -0.16
N ALA A 384 -1.21 10.75 -1.10
CA ALA A 384 -2.63 11.01 -0.98
C ALA A 384 -3.44 10.03 -1.84
N GLN A 385 -4.66 9.72 -1.39
CA GLN A 385 -5.55 8.79 -2.07
C GLN A 385 -6.83 9.47 -2.57
N VAL A 386 -7.44 8.86 -3.58
CA VAL A 386 -8.78 9.17 -4.08
C VAL A 386 -9.57 7.88 -4.17
N HIS A 387 -10.78 7.87 -3.61
CA HIS A 387 -11.78 6.84 -3.81
C HIS A 387 -12.95 7.42 -4.59
N HIS A 388 -13.55 6.63 -5.48
CA HIS A 388 -14.68 7.08 -6.26
C HIS A 388 -15.55 5.92 -6.74
N TYR A 389 -16.87 6.12 -6.64
CA TYR A 389 -17.87 5.28 -7.27
C TYR A 389 -18.67 6.14 -8.27
N ALA A 390 -18.73 5.70 -9.54
CA ALA A 390 -19.39 6.45 -10.60
C ALA A 390 -20.91 6.59 -10.39
N ARG A 391 -21.47 5.75 -9.52
CA ARG A 391 -22.86 5.78 -9.05
C ARG A 391 -22.92 5.51 -7.56
N ILE A 392 -23.63 6.41 -6.85
CA ILE A 392 -23.92 6.29 -5.41
C ILE A 392 -25.42 6.11 -5.24
N GLY A 393 -25.84 4.91 -4.82
CA GLY A 393 -27.25 4.55 -4.82
C GLY A 393 -27.86 4.63 -6.23
N ASP A 394 -28.94 5.38 -6.41
CA ASP A 394 -29.59 5.55 -7.71
C ASP A 394 -29.09 6.78 -8.48
N ILE A 395 -28.10 7.52 -7.97
CA ILE A 395 -27.64 8.79 -8.50
C ILE A 395 -26.31 8.60 -9.21
N PRO A 396 -26.18 8.94 -10.51
CA PRO A 396 -24.89 9.08 -11.17
C PRO A 396 -24.07 10.18 -10.46
N TYR A 397 -22.86 9.84 -10.02
CA TYR A 397 -21.95 10.77 -9.36
C TYR A 397 -20.64 10.84 -10.13
N ALA A 398 -20.42 11.95 -10.86
CA ALA A 398 -19.28 12.13 -11.76
C ALA A 398 -19.03 10.87 -12.64
N PRO A 399 -19.99 10.48 -13.50
CA PRO A 399 -20.00 9.16 -14.14
C PRO A 399 -19.02 9.01 -15.30
N ASN A 400 -18.52 10.11 -15.86
CA ASN A 400 -17.56 10.09 -16.97
C ASN A 400 -16.13 9.88 -16.45
N LEU A 401 -15.72 8.62 -16.31
CA LEU A 401 -14.41 8.25 -15.73
C LEU A 401 -13.22 8.81 -16.53
N PHE A 402 -13.38 9.04 -17.85
CA PHE A 402 -12.38 9.70 -18.68
C PHE A 402 -12.06 11.12 -18.18
N ARG A 403 -13.05 11.84 -17.69
CA ARG A 403 -12.92 13.19 -17.13
C ARG A 403 -12.63 13.15 -15.62
N THR A 404 -13.41 12.37 -14.89
CA THR A 404 -13.41 12.33 -13.42
C THR A 404 -12.08 11.92 -12.81
N ILE A 405 -11.46 10.85 -13.32
CA ILE A 405 -10.21 10.34 -12.72
C ILE A 405 -9.06 11.34 -12.83
N PRO A 406 -8.77 11.94 -14.02
CA PRO A 406 -7.79 13.01 -14.11
C PRO A 406 -8.14 14.25 -13.29
N GLU A 407 -9.41 14.68 -13.30
CA GLU A 407 -9.87 15.86 -12.57
C GLU A 407 -9.68 15.70 -11.06
N PHE A 408 -10.13 14.58 -10.51
CA PHE A 408 -9.99 14.30 -9.08
C PHE A 408 -8.52 14.13 -8.66
N THR A 409 -7.70 13.55 -9.53
CA THR A 409 -6.24 13.51 -9.33
C THR A 409 -5.64 14.92 -9.29
N ASP A 410 -6.04 15.81 -10.20
CA ASP A 410 -5.56 17.20 -10.27
C ASP A 410 -6.02 18.02 -9.05
N ILE A 411 -7.28 17.87 -8.62
CA ILE A 411 -7.81 18.53 -7.42
C ILE A 411 -7.08 18.00 -6.17
N ARG A 412 -6.91 16.69 -6.02
CA ARG A 412 -6.17 16.11 -4.89
C ARG A 412 -4.74 16.62 -4.84
N ARG A 413 -4.08 16.73 -5.98
CA ARG A 413 -2.75 17.31 -6.07
C ARG A 413 -2.71 18.78 -5.66
N SER A 414 -3.74 19.56 -5.98
CA SER A 414 -3.82 20.96 -5.52
C SER A 414 -3.97 21.09 -4.00
N GLN A 415 -4.63 20.12 -3.37
CA GLN A 415 -4.79 20.03 -1.91
C GLN A 415 -3.52 19.48 -1.19
N ALA A 416 -2.76 18.66 -1.89
CA ALA A 416 -1.55 18.00 -1.39
C ALA A 416 -0.38 18.13 -2.40
N PRO A 417 0.15 19.35 -2.65
CA PRO A 417 1.02 19.64 -3.79
C PRO A 417 2.37 18.91 -3.76
N THR A 418 2.80 18.45 -2.61
CA THR A 418 4.07 17.72 -2.41
C THR A 418 3.90 16.21 -2.30
N LEU A 419 2.67 15.70 -2.37
CA LEU A 419 2.38 14.26 -2.24
C LEU A 419 2.08 13.63 -3.61
N PRO A 420 2.63 12.43 -3.89
CA PRO A 420 2.11 11.58 -4.95
C PRO A 420 0.62 11.28 -4.74
N VAL A 421 -0.13 11.03 -5.81
CA VAL A 421 -1.56 10.71 -5.73
C VAL A 421 -1.82 9.34 -6.32
N LEU A 422 -2.55 8.49 -5.61
CA LEU A 422 -3.08 7.22 -6.07
C LEU A 422 -4.61 7.27 -6.12
N PHE A 423 -5.19 6.82 -7.22
CA PHE A 423 -6.62 6.55 -7.28
C PHE A 423 -6.85 5.13 -6.73
N ALA A 424 -6.91 5.03 -5.38
CA ALA A 424 -6.73 3.77 -4.66
C ALA A 424 -7.97 2.88 -4.62
N GLU A 425 -9.16 3.45 -4.91
CA GLU A 425 -10.38 2.67 -4.99
C GLU A 425 -11.32 3.21 -6.08
N LEU A 426 -11.76 2.33 -6.96
CA LEU A 426 -12.71 2.63 -8.02
C LEU A 426 -13.80 1.58 -8.10
N GLY A 427 -15.05 2.03 -8.08
CA GLY A 427 -16.21 1.20 -8.38
C GLY A 427 -17.16 1.87 -9.37
N VAL A 428 -18.00 1.08 -10.03
CA VAL A 428 -19.06 1.61 -10.88
C VAL A 428 -20.29 1.92 -10.02
N ASP A 429 -20.74 0.98 -9.19
CA ASP A 429 -21.89 1.18 -8.30
C ASP A 429 -21.48 0.87 -6.85
N SER A 430 -21.74 1.81 -5.93
CA SER A 430 -21.39 1.69 -4.51
C SER A 430 -22.25 0.67 -3.75
N ARG A 431 -23.39 0.25 -4.30
CA ARG A 431 -24.30 -0.69 -3.64
C ARG A 431 -23.80 -2.13 -3.64
N GLY A 432 -23.05 -2.52 -4.69
CA GLY A 432 -22.53 -3.86 -4.74
C GLY A 432 -22.13 -4.38 -6.12
N PRO A 433 -21.59 -5.62 -6.15
CA PRO A 433 -21.18 -6.26 -7.40
C PRO A 433 -22.37 -6.65 -8.28
N VAL A 434 -23.53 -6.94 -7.71
CA VAL A 434 -24.75 -7.29 -8.47
C VAL A 434 -25.23 -6.09 -9.28
N GLU A 435 -25.33 -4.92 -8.66
CA GLU A 435 -25.72 -3.67 -9.29
C GLU A 435 -24.67 -3.22 -10.31
N THR A 436 -23.38 -3.36 -9.97
CA THR A 436 -22.29 -3.08 -10.90
C THR A 436 -22.41 -3.93 -12.17
N ARG A 437 -22.60 -5.26 -12.05
CA ARG A 437 -22.78 -6.14 -13.21
C ARG A 437 -24.02 -5.82 -14.04
N ALA A 438 -25.10 -5.40 -13.38
CA ALA A 438 -26.35 -5.07 -14.07
C ALA A 438 -26.21 -3.88 -15.04
N ILE A 439 -25.37 -2.90 -14.67
CA ILE A 439 -25.17 -1.68 -15.45
C ILE A 439 -23.90 -1.68 -16.29
N ASP A 440 -22.88 -2.41 -15.91
CA ASP A 440 -21.60 -2.58 -16.62
C ASP A 440 -21.24 -4.06 -16.82
N PRO A 441 -22.03 -4.83 -17.59
CA PRO A 441 -21.80 -6.26 -17.79
C PRO A 441 -20.53 -6.59 -18.57
N THR A 442 -19.89 -5.62 -19.19
CA THR A 442 -18.69 -5.80 -20.03
C THR A 442 -17.41 -5.28 -19.40
N GLY A 443 -17.49 -4.58 -18.24
CA GLY A 443 -16.33 -4.06 -17.51
C GLY A 443 -15.73 -2.80 -18.14
N ILE A 444 -16.54 -1.95 -18.77
CA ILE A 444 -16.07 -0.68 -19.34
C ILE A 444 -15.56 0.23 -18.23
N GLY A 445 -16.21 0.24 -17.06
CA GLY A 445 -15.77 1.05 -15.92
C GLY A 445 -14.37 0.65 -15.44
N LEU A 446 -14.06 -0.64 -15.39
CA LEU A 446 -12.70 -1.12 -15.07
C LEU A 446 -11.71 -0.69 -16.15
N HIS A 447 -12.04 -0.94 -17.43
CA HIS A 447 -11.21 -0.53 -18.57
C HIS A 447 -10.90 0.97 -18.53
N ASP A 448 -11.93 1.80 -18.36
CA ASP A 448 -11.79 3.24 -18.30
C ASP A 448 -10.96 3.68 -17.08
N GLY A 449 -11.14 3.03 -15.93
CA GLY A 449 -10.35 3.26 -14.74
C GLY A 449 -8.85 3.03 -14.94
N LEU A 450 -8.51 1.90 -15.56
CA LEU A 450 -7.12 1.58 -15.87
C LEU A 450 -6.48 2.63 -16.79
N TRP A 451 -7.14 2.98 -17.90
CA TRP A 451 -6.58 3.91 -18.89
C TRP A 451 -6.59 5.36 -18.42
N ALA A 452 -7.66 5.82 -17.77
CA ALA A 452 -7.73 7.16 -17.21
C ALA A 452 -6.64 7.37 -16.14
N GLY A 453 -6.40 6.36 -15.30
CA GLY A 453 -5.31 6.38 -14.30
C GLY A 453 -3.94 6.57 -14.95
N VAL A 454 -3.64 5.87 -16.07
CA VAL A 454 -2.36 6.04 -16.79
C VAL A 454 -2.13 7.48 -17.23
N VAL A 455 -3.16 8.19 -17.66
CA VAL A 455 -3.06 9.57 -18.18
C VAL A 455 -3.50 10.63 -17.17
N SER A 456 -3.75 10.28 -15.93
CA SER A 456 -4.20 11.21 -14.88
C SER A 456 -3.07 12.07 -14.31
N GLY A 457 -1.82 11.56 -14.33
CA GLY A 457 -0.69 12.15 -13.64
C GLY A 457 -0.54 11.68 -12.18
N GLY A 458 -1.34 10.72 -11.74
CA GLY A 458 -1.10 9.92 -10.54
C GLY A 458 0.00 8.87 -10.74
N PHE A 459 0.41 8.17 -9.68
CA PHE A 459 1.48 7.17 -9.77
C PHE A 459 0.97 5.74 -10.04
N GLY A 460 -0.30 5.59 -10.46
CA GLY A 460 -0.89 4.30 -10.80
C GLY A 460 -2.18 4.40 -11.61
N THR A 461 -2.68 3.25 -12.02
CA THR A 461 -4.06 3.10 -12.54
C THR A 461 -5.06 3.41 -11.43
N ALA A 462 -6.34 3.62 -11.75
CA ALA A 462 -7.37 3.55 -10.73
C ALA A 462 -7.58 2.09 -10.35
N MET A 463 -7.60 1.80 -9.03
CA MET A 463 -7.62 0.45 -8.49
C MET A 463 -9.05 -0.06 -8.35
N PRO A 464 -9.51 -1.05 -9.16
CA PRO A 464 -10.89 -1.53 -9.10
C PRO A 464 -11.20 -2.19 -7.77
N TRP A 465 -12.48 -2.04 -7.36
CA TRP A 465 -13.11 -2.78 -6.28
C TRP A 465 -13.87 -4.00 -6.84
N TRP A 466 -14.40 -4.86 -6.02
CA TRP A 466 -15.15 -6.08 -6.36
C TRP A 466 -14.29 -7.19 -7.00
N TRP A 467 -13.04 -7.35 -6.52
CA TRP A 467 -12.11 -8.38 -7.00
C TRP A 467 -12.66 -9.79 -6.86
N ASP A 468 -13.25 -10.09 -5.69
CA ASP A 468 -13.77 -11.41 -5.31
C ASP A 468 -15.03 -11.82 -6.05
N SER A 469 -15.84 -10.84 -6.43
CA SER A 469 -17.18 -11.04 -7.01
C SER A 469 -17.23 -10.76 -8.50
N ILE A 470 -16.35 -9.92 -9.05
CA ILE A 470 -16.34 -9.53 -10.47
C ILE A 470 -15.02 -9.92 -11.14
N THR A 471 -13.88 -9.35 -10.71
CA THR A 471 -12.63 -9.44 -11.48
C THR A 471 -12.11 -10.87 -11.57
N HIS A 472 -11.89 -11.54 -10.46
CA HIS A 472 -11.32 -12.89 -10.46
C HIS A 472 -12.27 -14.01 -10.88
N PRO A 473 -13.59 -13.98 -10.56
CA PRO A 473 -14.52 -14.94 -11.13
C PRO A 473 -14.61 -14.90 -12.66
N GLU A 474 -14.32 -13.74 -13.26
CA GLU A 474 -14.34 -13.53 -14.71
C GLU A 474 -12.94 -13.15 -15.26
N TRP A 475 -11.86 -13.67 -14.66
CA TRP A 475 -10.48 -13.26 -14.94
C TRP A 475 -10.08 -13.31 -16.41
N ASP A 476 -10.56 -14.29 -17.18
CA ASP A 476 -10.28 -14.38 -18.60
C ASP A 476 -10.78 -13.17 -19.41
N ARG A 477 -11.82 -12.49 -18.93
CA ARG A 477 -12.33 -11.23 -19.51
C ARG A 477 -11.43 -10.05 -19.15
N TYR A 478 -11.00 -9.96 -17.88
CA TYR A 478 -10.31 -8.77 -17.35
C TYR A 478 -8.79 -8.81 -17.53
N ARG A 479 -8.19 -9.99 -17.53
CA ARG A 479 -6.74 -10.19 -17.75
C ARG A 479 -6.18 -9.45 -18.96
N PRO A 480 -6.82 -9.43 -20.16
CA PRO A 480 -6.31 -8.68 -21.32
C PRO A 480 -6.22 -7.18 -21.06
N MET A 481 -7.12 -6.59 -20.26
CA MET A 481 -7.13 -5.16 -19.94
C MET A 481 -5.90 -4.77 -19.10
N PHE A 482 -5.60 -5.52 -18.04
CA PHE A 482 -4.38 -5.35 -17.26
C PHE A 482 -3.12 -5.49 -18.12
N ARG A 483 -3.06 -6.53 -18.96
CA ARG A 483 -1.92 -6.78 -19.87
C ARG A 483 -1.72 -5.63 -20.87
N ALA A 484 -2.78 -5.07 -21.40
CA ALA A 484 -2.70 -3.96 -22.36
C ALA A 484 -2.05 -2.74 -21.71
N VAL A 485 -2.49 -2.35 -20.52
CA VAL A 485 -1.92 -1.24 -19.75
C VAL A 485 -0.48 -1.52 -19.33
N ALA A 486 -0.19 -2.71 -18.79
CA ALA A 486 1.17 -3.09 -18.38
C ALA A 486 2.17 -2.98 -19.55
N ARG A 487 1.80 -3.46 -20.74
CA ARG A 487 2.61 -3.32 -21.97
C ARG A 487 2.74 -1.86 -22.43
N PHE A 488 1.68 -1.07 -22.26
CA PHE A 488 1.67 0.33 -22.67
C PHE A 488 2.64 1.18 -21.85
N VAL A 489 2.66 1.00 -20.53
CA VAL A 489 3.55 1.77 -19.63
C VAL A 489 4.95 1.18 -19.48
N HIS A 490 5.19 -0.03 -19.97
CA HIS A 490 6.48 -0.70 -19.85
C HIS A 490 7.65 0.15 -20.34
N GLY A 491 8.66 0.34 -19.47
CA GLY A 491 9.86 1.12 -19.73
C GLY A 491 9.66 2.64 -19.76
N VAL A 492 8.52 3.13 -19.24
CA VAL A 492 8.30 4.58 -19.05
C VAL A 492 8.88 5.00 -17.71
N ARG A 493 9.78 5.98 -17.72
CA ARG A 493 10.34 6.61 -16.53
C ARG A 493 9.47 7.80 -16.10
N PHE A 494 8.26 7.50 -15.56
CA PHE A 494 7.30 8.52 -15.13
C PHE A 494 7.94 9.59 -14.23
N ASP A 495 8.84 9.16 -13.37
CA ASP A 495 9.56 10.01 -12.42
C ASP A 495 10.54 11.01 -13.07
N ARG A 496 10.95 10.77 -14.32
CA ARG A 496 11.94 11.60 -15.02
C ARG A 496 11.39 12.38 -16.20
N GLU A 497 10.19 12.08 -16.65
CA GLU A 497 9.60 12.69 -17.83
C GLU A 497 9.05 14.10 -17.59
N ALA A 498 8.74 14.47 -16.33
CA ALA A 498 8.10 15.74 -15.98
C ALA A 498 6.82 15.99 -16.83
N PHE A 499 5.98 14.98 -16.93
CA PHE A 499 4.77 15.01 -17.76
C PHE A 499 3.87 16.20 -17.45
N ALA A 500 3.48 16.93 -18.51
CA ALA A 500 2.37 17.87 -18.52
C ALA A 500 1.15 17.19 -19.17
N ALA A 501 0.06 17.08 -18.41
CA ALA A 501 -1.17 16.45 -18.86
C ALA A 501 -2.17 17.50 -19.34
N THR A 502 -2.86 17.22 -20.45
CA THR A 502 -3.93 18.05 -20.98
C THR A 502 -5.02 17.20 -21.62
N THR A 503 -6.24 17.73 -21.63
CA THR A 503 -7.35 17.16 -22.39
C THR A 503 -7.62 18.06 -23.58
N VAL A 504 -7.77 17.47 -24.77
CA VAL A 504 -8.09 18.17 -26.02
C VAL A 504 -9.24 17.44 -26.69
N ASP A 505 -10.15 18.19 -27.32
CA ASP A 505 -11.17 17.61 -28.17
C ASP A 505 -10.52 17.14 -29.49
N ALA A 506 -10.94 16.01 -30.00
CA ALA A 506 -10.43 15.50 -31.25
C ALA A 506 -10.98 16.34 -32.42
N GLY A 507 -10.04 16.75 -33.28
CA GLY A 507 -10.35 17.51 -34.52
C GLY A 507 -10.57 16.60 -35.72
N GLY A 508 -10.39 17.18 -36.91
CA GLY A 508 -10.59 16.50 -38.21
C GLY A 508 -12.07 16.22 -38.49
N THR A 509 -12.38 14.97 -38.80
CA THR A 509 -13.76 14.49 -39.02
C THR A 509 -14.29 13.69 -37.83
N ALA A 510 -13.70 13.85 -36.63
CA ALA A 510 -14.21 13.24 -35.43
C ALA A 510 -15.64 13.73 -35.13
N PRO A 511 -16.55 12.81 -34.73
CA PRO A 511 -17.85 13.24 -34.23
C PRO A 511 -17.69 13.93 -32.86
N GLU A 512 -18.67 14.79 -32.54
CA GLU A 512 -18.74 15.44 -31.23
C GLU A 512 -18.64 14.40 -30.07
N GLY A 513 -17.95 14.76 -29.00
CA GLY A 513 -17.73 13.91 -27.82
C GLY A 513 -16.59 12.92 -27.99
N VAL A 514 -15.71 13.08 -28.97
CA VAL A 514 -14.44 12.38 -29.05
C VAL A 514 -13.33 13.28 -28.53
N SER A 515 -12.63 12.85 -27.49
CA SER A 515 -11.58 13.64 -26.84
C SER A 515 -10.31 12.80 -26.62
N ALA A 516 -9.19 13.46 -26.39
CA ALA A 516 -7.93 12.85 -26.02
C ALA A 516 -7.39 13.43 -24.71
N ARG A 517 -6.96 12.58 -23.80
CA ARG A 517 -6.10 12.96 -22.68
C ARG A 517 -4.67 12.62 -23.03
N VAL A 518 -3.77 13.59 -22.92
CA VAL A 518 -2.38 13.45 -23.37
C VAL A 518 -1.43 13.93 -22.28
N MET A 519 -0.37 13.17 -22.06
CA MET A 519 0.76 13.52 -21.20
C MET A 519 1.99 13.72 -22.08
N VAL A 520 2.47 14.95 -22.19
CA VAL A 520 3.70 15.29 -22.92
C VAL A 520 4.84 15.42 -21.94
N GLY A 521 5.83 14.55 -22.09
CA GLY A 521 7.06 14.54 -21.29
C GLY A 521 8.27 14.98 -22.10
N ARG A 522 9.45 14.91 -21.47
CA ARG A 522 10.73 15.32 -22.10
C ARG A 522 11.11 14.44 -23.29
N THR A 523 10.91 13.11 -23.15
CA THR A 523 11.32 12.10 -24.15
C THR A 523 10.19 11.13 -24.52
N ARG A 524 9.03 11.24 -23.88
CA ARG A 524 7.86 10.37 -24.06
C ARG A 524 6.58 11.19 -24.18
N VAL A 525 5.65 10.65 -24.95
CA VAL A 525 4.25 11.11 -24.97
C VAL A 525 3.35 9.91 -24.81
N LEU A 526 2.37 10.03 -23.94
CA LEU A 526 1.32 9.04 -23.70
C LEU A 526 -0.01 9.69 -23.96
N GLY A 527 -0.86 9.06 -24.77
CA GLY A 527 -2.18 9.60 -25.06
C GLY A 527 -3.24 8.52 -25.12
N TRP A 528 -4.45 8.89 -24.73
CA TRP A 528 -5.65 8.06 -24.79
C TRP A 528 -6.76 8.88 -25.42
N VAL A 529 -7.28 8.40 -26.55
CA VAL A 529 -8.38 8.99 -27.33
C VAL A 529 -9.63 8.16 -27.08
N LYS A 530 -10.72 8.80 -26.68
CA LYS A 530 -11.94 8.11 -26.27
C LYS A 530 -13.17 8.76 -26.89
N ASP A 531 -14.10 7.93 -27.34
CA ASP A 531 -15.49 8.33 -27.50
C ASP A 531 -16.16 8.41 -26.12
N GLU A 532 -16.39 9.63 -25.64
CA GLU A 532 -17.00 9.87 -24.33
C GLU A 532 -18.49 9.46 -24.27
N GLN A 533 -19.11 9.15 -25.40
CA GLN A 533 -20.44 8.55 -25.44
C GLN A 533 -20.42 7.04 -25.16
N PHE A 534 -19.27 6.39 -25.31
CA PHE A 534 -19.08 5.00 -24.94
C PHE A 534 -18.58 4.89 -23.48
N GLN A 535 -19.49 4.56 -22.57
CA GLN A 535 -19.25 4.50 -21.13
C GLN A 535 -19.93 3.25 -20.52
N TRP A 536 -19.64 2.97 -19.26
CA TRP A 536 -20.22 1.86 -18.51
C TRP A 536 -21.77 1.84 -18.53
N ASN A 537 -22.43 3.00 -18.60
CA ASN A 537 -23.89 3.17 -18.68
C ASN A 537 -24.42 3.46 -20.09
N ALA A 538 -23.53 3.50 -21.09
CA ALA A 538 -23.88 3.78 -22.49
C ALA A 538 -22.91 3.03 -23.42
N GLN A 539 -23.25 1.77 -23.75
CA GLN A 539 -22.33 0.82 -24.39
C GLN A 539 -22.45 0.73 -25.92
N ALA A 540 -23.22 1.65 -26.54
CA ALA A 540 -23.34 1.68 -27.99
C ALA A 540 -22.05 2.18 -28.63
N THR A 541 -21.51 1.41 -29.57
CA THR A 541 -20.33 1.81 -30.34
C THR A 541 -20.70 2.50 -31.64
N ARG A 542 -19.85 3.44 -32.09
CA ARG A 542 -19.96 4.09 -33.42
C ARG A 542 -18.57 4.13 -34.09
N PRO A 543 -18.51 4.02 -35.43
CA PRO A 543 -17.24 4.10 -36.13
C PRO A 543 -16.71 5.54 -36.10
N ILE A 544 -15.46 5.72 -35.69
CA ILE A 544 -14.75 7.00 -35.67
C ILE A 544 -13.65 6.94 -36.73
N ASN A 545 -13.70 7.88 -37.68
CA ASN A 545 -12.74 7.94 -38.78
C ASN A 545 -12.16 9.37 -38.84
N GLY A 546 -10.88 9.46 -39.20
CA GLY A 546 -10.21 10.75 -39.46
C GLY A 546 -10.14 11.68 -38.25
N ALA A 547 -10.24 11.13 -37.03
CA ALA A 547 -10.01 11.90 -35.81
C ALA A 547 -8.55 12.36 -35.74
N THR A 548 -8.33 13.64 -35.40
CA THR A 548 -6.98 14.18 -35.19
C THR A 548 -6.77 14.63 -33.76
N VAL A 549 -5.54 14.46 -33.28
CA VAL A 549 -5.13 14.95 -31.95
C VAL A 549 -4.03 16.00 -32.14
N GLU A 550 -4.37 17.23 -31.78
CA GLU A 550 -3.45 18.36 -31.89
C GLU A 550 -2.54 18.44 -30.68
N LEU A 551 -1.22 18.48 -30.89
CA LEU A 551 -0.21 18.46 -29.84
C LEU A 551 0.86 19.52 -30.07
N GLN A 552 1.43 20.03 -28.98
CA GLN A 552 2.67 20.80 -28.98
C GLN A 552 3.77 19.89 -28.41
N LEU A 553 4.68 19.42 -29.27
CA LEU A 553 5.76 18.51 -28.89
C LEU A 553 7.09 19.27 -28.69
N PRO A 554 7.95 18.82 -27.77
CA PRO A 554 9.33 19.34 -27.70
C PRO A 554 10.07 19.19 -29.04
N PRO A 555 11.08 20.04 -29.32
CA PRO A 555 11.86 19.97 -30.57
C PRO A 555 12.50 18.57 -30.77
N GLY A 556 12.58 18.13 -32.01
CA GLY A 556 13.20 16.84 -32.38
C GLY A 556 12.25 15.97 -33.22
N ARG A 557 12.69 14.73 -33.47
CA ARG A 557 11.86 13.73 -34.17
C ARG A 557 11.20 12.82 -33.15
N TRP A 558 9.96 12.44 -33.45
CA TRP A 558 9.14 11.59 -32.59
C TRP A 558 8.67 10.36 -33.35
N CYS A 559 8.82 9.21 -32.73
CA CYS A 559 8.45 7.90 -33.29
C CYS A 559 7.55 7.16 -32.30
N GLY A 560 6.52 6.49 -32.81
CA GLY A 560 5.62 5.74 -31.94
C GLY A 560 4.62 4.91 -32.70
N ARG A 561 3.55 4.57 -32.01
CA ARG A 561 2.45 3.78 -32.57
C ARG A 561 1.13 4.06 -31.88
N TRP A 562 0.06 3.81 -32.61
CA TRP A 562 -1.29 3.64 -32.11
C TRP A 562 -1.44 2.23 -31.54
N ILE A 563 -2.26 2.06 -30.51
CA ILE A 563 -2.41 0.82 -29.74
C ILE A 563 -3.90 0.64 -29.43
N ASP A 564 -4.41 -0.52 -29.72
CA ASP A 564 -5.73 -0.97 -29.28
C ASP A 564 -5.71 -1.16 -27.77
N THR A 565 -6.58 -0.46 -27.07
CA THR A 565 -6.61 -0.41 -25.60
C THR A 565 -7.10 -1.70 -24.95
N TRP A 566 -7.89 -2.49 -25.65
CA TRP A 566 -8.48 -3.74 -25.15
C TRP A 566 -7.54 -4.95 -25.30
N THR A 567 -6.70 -4.92 -26.33
CA THR A 567 -5.81 -6.03 -26.64
C THR A 567 -4.32 -5.71 -26.43
N GLY A 568 -3.96 -4.44 -26.36
CA GLY A 568 -2.59 -3.95 -26.31
C GLY A 568 -1.83 -4.13 -27.65
N THR A 569 -2.54 -4.42 -28.76
CA THR A 569 -1.93 -4.60 -30.08
C THR A 569 -1.69 -3.28 -30.79
N GLY A 570 -0.58 -3.18 -31.56
CA GLY A 570 -0.28 -2.00 -32.36
C GLY A 570 -1.17 -1.89 -33.60
N GLN A 571 -1.74 -0.70 -33.83
CA GLN A 571 -2.65 -0.43 -34.96
C GLN A 571 -2.11 0.55 -36.02
N GLY A 572 -0.89 1.03 -35.86
CA GLY A 572 -0.27 1.95 -36.82
C GLY A 572 0.99 2.59 -36.28
N ARG A 573 1.90 2.96 -37.17
CA ARG A 573 3.13 3.67 -36.80
C ARG A 573 2.92 5.18 -36.88
N ILE A 574 3.56 5.91 -35.97
CA ILE A 574 3.56 7.37 -35.94
C ILE A 574 5.00 7.84 -36.14
N ARG A 575 5.20 8.80 -37.03
CA ARG A 575 6.44 9.56 -37.19
C ARG A 575 6.06 11.01 -37.37
N THR A 576 6.64 11.89 -36.58
CA THR A 576 6.40 13.32 -36.67
C THR A 576 7.60 14.12 -36.16
N ASN A 577 7.58 15.42 -36.39
CA ASN A 577 8.56 16.34 -35.85
C ASN A 577 7.99 17.05 -34.61
N GLY A 578 8.88 17.65 -33.80
CA GLY A 578 8.48 18.55 -32.73
C GLY A 578 7.82 19.84 -33.24
N GLY A 579 7.23 20.58 -32.33
CA GLY A 579 6.39 21.75 -32.64
C GLY A 579 4.90 21.38 -32.67
N ALA A 580 4.10 22.23 -33.27
CA ALA A 580 2.68 21.96 -33.49
C ALA A 580 2.52 20.76 -34.42
N THR A 581 1.81 19.76 -33.97
CA THR A 581 1.68 18.46 -34.64
C THR A 581 0.25 17.95 -34.56
N SER A 582 -0.28 17.46 -35.69
CA SER A 582 -1.56 16.78 -35.77
C SER A 582 -1.35 15.29 -35.98
N LEU A 583 -1.82 14.45 -35.06
CA LEU A 583 -1.77 13.02 -35.17
C LEU A 583 -3.10 12.48 -35.69
N VAL A 584 -3.10 11.87 -36.88
CA VAL A 584 -4.31 11.25 -37.43
C VAL A 584 -4.48 9.85 -36.86
N ALA A 585 -5.60 9.59 -36.17
CA ALA A 585 -5.93 8.30 -35.64
C ALA A 585 -6.39 7.32 -36.74
N PRO A 586 -5.98 6.04 -36.69
CA PRO A 586 -6.64 5.01 -37.50
C PRO A 586 -8.12 4.89 -37.09
N ARG A 587 -8.91 4.20 -37.92
CA ARG A 587 -10.32 3.94 -37.60
C ARG A 587 -10.45 3.16 -36.28
N PHE A 588 -11.31 3.60 -35.39
CA PHE A 588 -11.66 2.93 -34.15
C PHE A 588 -13.17 3.07 -33.85
N ALA A 589 -13.65 2.45 -32.76
CA ALA A 589 -15.07 2.46 -32.43
C ALA A 589 -15.39 2.73 -30.95
N ARG A 590 -14.39 2.80 -30.09
CA ARG A 590 -14.52 2.99 -28.64
C ARG A 590 -13.47 3.96 -28.15
N ASP A 591 -12.25 3.49 -28.15
CA ASP A 591 -11.09 4.22 -27.69
C ASP A 591 -9.81 3.66 -28.32
N LEU A 592 -8.74 4.44 -28.25
CA LEU A 592 -7.45 4.12 -28.84
C LEU A 592 -6.35 4.84 -28.05
N ALA A 593 -5.26 4.18 -27.77
CA ALA A 593 -4.11 4.83 -27.16
C ALA A 593 -2.96 5.06 -28.16
N PHE A 594 -2.07 5.99 -27.84
CA PHE A 594 -0.82 6.14 -28.55
C PHE A 594 0.34 6.43 -27.59
N ARG A 595 1.51 6.00 -27.98
CA ARG A 595 2.75 6.39 -27.29
C ARG A 595 3.82 6.80 -28.29
N LEU A 596 4.52 7.90 -27.98
CA LEU A 596 5.66 8.38 -28.73
C LEU A 596 6.93 8.36 -27.86
N ARG A 597 8.06 8.31 -28.54
CA ARG A 597 9.39 8.55 -27.97
C ARG A 597 10.19 9.44 -28.90
N ALA A 598 11.10 10.20 -28.33
CA ALA A 598 12.13 10.88 -29.09
C ALA A 598 12.97 9.86 -29.88
N CYS A 599 13.20 10.09 -31.16
CA CYS A 599 13.98 9.26 -32.06
C CYS A 599 14.88 10.11 -32.97
#